data_02651ae4b7efbc4699beb9f242d8e75f
#
_entry.id   02651ae4b7efbc4699beb9f242d8e75f
#
_cell.length_a   1.000
_cell.length_b   1.000
_cell.length_c   1.000
_cell.angle_alpha   90.00
_cell.angle_beta   90.00
_cell.angle_gamma   90.00
#
_symmetry.space_group_name_H-M   'P 1'
#
loop_
_entity.id
_entity.type
_entity.pdbx_description
1 polymer ?
#
loop_
_entity_poly.entity_id
_entity_poly.type
_entity_poly.pdbx_seq_one_letter_code
_entity_poly.pdbx_strand_id
1 'polypeptide(L)'
;LGNGLANLHNARRAGSPLVLVVGDHATWHKRFDAPLESDIDALAGSVSRWTRRSLRSRDVAADAAEAVAAASAGQIVTLILPADVSWTDGAQPAPAIPARPPSLVPGEVLGDAAKALRRGEPALILLGGTAVRRPGLEAASRIAAATGARLLAETFPARMERGAGLPAVARLAYLAEMAVPQLAGTRHLILAGARAPVSFFAYPGRPSSLVPDDCQVHVLAAGGDDAPGALTTLADLVAADAAPTGAPAQRPAIPDGGLTAESASAVIGALLPEGAIVSDESNTSGIGLGPATGGAPPHDWLTLTGGAIGQGLPLAAGAAIACPDRPVIALESDGSAMYTISALWTHAREGLDVTTVIFSNRSYAILAMELERVGAAGPAGEAARSLLDLSRPTLDFTALAAGMGVPATRARTAAELAAQFEQALAEPGPHLIEAILP
;
A
#
# COMPACT_ATOMS: atom_id res chain seq x y z
N LEU A 1 9.88 2.21 -19.26
CA LEU A 1 8.50 1.88 -18.88
C LEU A 1 8.39 0.41 -18.45
N GLY A 2 8.87 -0.56 -19.27
CA GLY A 2 8.74 -1.99 -19.03
C GLY A 2 9.20 -2.43 -17.63
N ASN A 3 10.39 -2.03 -17.21
CA ASN A 3 10.96 -2.40 -15.91
C ASN A 3 10.17 -1.88 -14.69
N GLY A 4 9.30 -0.87 -14.88
CA GLY A 4 8.48 -0.31 -13.81
C GLY A 4 7.05 -0.86 -13.75
N LEU A 5 6.62 -1.72 -14.67
CA LEU A 5 5.21 -2.13 -14.80
C LEU A 5 4.62 -2.74 -13.52
N ALA A 6 5.40 -3.53 -12.78
CA ALA A 6 4.95 -4.13 -11.52
C ALA A 6 4.53 -3.06 -10.51
N ASN A 7 5.41 -2.08 -10.25
CA ASN A 7 5.12 -1.00 -9.31
C ASN A 7 4.14 0.04 -9.89
N LEU A 8 4.05 0.20 -11.21
CA LEU A 8 2.98 0.98 -11.82
C LEU A 8 1.60 0.31 -11.65
N HIS A 9 1.54 -1.03 -11.68
CA HIS A 9 0.32 -1.74 -11.31
C HIS A 9 -0.07 -1.46 -9.85
N ASN A 10 0.88 -1.53 -8.91
CA ASN A 10 0.65 -1.19 -7.51
C ASN A 10 0.16 0.26 -7.35
N ALA A 11 0.81 1.22 -7.99
CA ALA A 11 0.43 2.63 -7.98
C ALA A 11 -0.98 2.86 -8.56
N ARG A 12 -1.37 2.14 -9.63
CA ARG A 12 -2.72 2.18 -10.18
C ARG A 12 -3.77 1.68 -9.19
N ARG A 13 -3.45 0.60 -8.46
CA ARG A 13 -4.33 0.05 -7.42
C ARG A 13 -4.43 0.98 -6.21
N ALA A 14 -3.34 1.67 -5.89
CA ALA A 14 -3.28 2.69 -4.84
C ALA A 14 -4.02 3.99 -5.17
N GLY A 15 -4.36 4.24 -6.44
CA GLY A 15 -4.86 5.54 -6.87
C GLY A 15 -3.80 6.64 -6.77
N SER A 16 -2.50 6.29 -6.88
CA SER A 16 -1.41 7.25 -6.77
C SER A 16 -1.34 8.16 -8.01
N PRO A 17 -1.31 9.49 -7.84
CA PRO A 17 -1.09 10.39 -8.95
C PRO A 17 0.35 10.27 -9.46
N LEU A 18 0.52 9.93 -10.74
CA LEU A 18 1.82 9.76 -11.36
C LEU A 18 1.83 10.31 -12.79
N VAL A 19 2.84 11.10 -13.11
CA VAL A 19 3.16 11.50 -14.49
C VAL A 19 4.40 10.74 -14.93
N LEU A 20 4.24 9.88 -15.93
CA LEU A 20 5.33 9.17 -16.57
C LEU A 20 5.77 9.95 -17.80
N VAL A 21 7.00 10.40 -17.85
CA VAL A 21 7.62 10.97 -19.05
C VAL A 21 8.47 9.87 -19.69
N VAL A 22 8.04 9.41 -20.87
CA VAL A 22 8.64 8.26 -21.54
C VAL A 22 9.30 8.74 -22.84
N GLY A 23 10.61 8.59 -22.93
CA GLY A 23 11.35 8.88 -24.17
C GLY A 23 10.99 7.90 -25.28
N ASP A 24 11.01 8.39 -26.53
CA ASP A 24 10.79 7.58 -27.73
C ASP A 24 11.78 7.97 -28.83
N HIS A 25 11.88 7.15 -29.85
CA HIS A 25 12.63 7.50 -31.05
C HIS A 25 12.14 8.79 -31.69
N ALA A 26 13.00 9.47 -32.43
CA ALA A 26 12.60 10.61 -33.24
C ALA A 26 11.44 10.25 -34.16
N THR A 27 10.48 11.17 -34.35
CA THR A 27 9.22 10.90 -35.08
C THR A 27 9.46 10.33 -36.47
N TRP A 28 10.48 10.81 -37.16
CA TRP A 28 10.87 10.35 -38.49
C TRP A 28 11.65 9.01 -38.48
N HIS A 29 12.18 8.58 -37.30
CA HIS A 29 12.99 7.36 -37.18
C HIS A 29 12.18 6.11 -36.87
N LYS A 30 11.03 6.21 -36.23
CA LYS A 30 10.15 5.07 -35.85
C LYS A 30 9.87 4.09 -37.00
N ARG A 31 9.69 4.59 -38.21
CA ARG A 31 9.39 3.77 -39.40
C ARG A 31 10.49 2.76 -39.76
N PHE A 32 11.69 2.90 -39.21
CA PHE A 32 12.81 2.02 -39.50
C PHE A 32 12.93 0.83 -38.55
N ASP A 33 12.02 0.72 -37.57
CA ASP A 33 12.00 -0.36 -36.58
C ASP A 33 13.38 -0.65 -35.99
N ALA A 34 14.01 0.41 -35.44
CA ALA A 34 15.35 0.34 -34.87
C ALA A 34 15.37 -0.64 -33.67
N PRO A 35 16.55 -1.20 -33.27
CA PRO A 35 16.62 -2.24 -32.24
C PRO A 35 16.00 -1.91 -30.88
N LEU A 36 15.83 -0.63 -30.55
CA LEU A 36 15.19 -0.16 -29.32
C LEU A 36 13.72 0.28 -29.52
N GLU A 37 13.19 0.15 -30.74
CA GLU A 37 11.76 0.45 -31.00
C GLU A 37 10.89 -0.51 -30.18
N SER A 38 9.81 0.01 -29.64
CA SER A 38 8.81 -0.78 -28.91
C SER A 38 7.43 -0.11 -28.98
N ASP A 39 6.38 -0.89 -28.81
CA ASP A 39 5.02 -0.38 -28.72
C ASP A 39 4.77 0.27 -27.33
N ILE A 40 5.29 1.51 -27.17
CA ILE A 40 5.17 2.27 -25.93
C ILE A 40 3.69 2.58 -25.64
N ASP A 41 2.87 2.81 -26.65
CA ASP A 41 1.44 3.15 -26.50
C ASP A 41 0.68 1.98 -25.88
N ALA A 42 0.89 0.75 -26.33
CA ALA A 42 0.29 -0.45 -25.73
C ALA A 42 0.78 -0.67 -24.29
N LEU A 43 2.09 -0.53 -24.04
CA LEU A 43 2.65 -0.65 -22.69
C LEU A 43 2.08 0.41 -21.73
N ALA A 44 2.00 1.67 -22.18
CA ALA A 44 1.44 2.76 -21.39
C ALA A 44 -0.06 2.53 -21.13
N GLY A 45 -0.83 2.11 -22.14
CA GLY A 45 -2.26 1.85 -22.03
C GLY A 45 -2.63 0.77 -21.00
N SER A 46 -1.71 -0.14 -20.67
CA SER A 46 -1.93 -1.16 -19.63
C SER A 46 -2.03 -0.59 -18.21
N VAL A 47 -1.39 0.53 -17.93
CA VAL A 47 -1.31 1.14 -16.59
C VAL A 47 -1.87 2.55 -16.53
N SER A 48 -1.81 3.32 -17.61
CA SER A 48 -2.22 4.72 -17.66
C SER A 48 -3.66 4.90 -18.14
N ARG A 49 -4.38 5.85 -17.56
CA ARG A 49 -5.72 6.25 -18.01
C ARG A 49 -5.71 7.37 -19.04
N TRP A 50 -4.58 8.06 -19.15
CA TRP A 50 -4.36 9.12 -20.12
C TRP A 50 -2.96 8.94 -20.70
N THR A 51 -2.85 8.96 -22.01
CA THR A 51 -1.59 8.85 -22.74
C THR A 51 -1.58 9.88 -23.86
N ARG A 52 -0.49 10.62 -23.97
CA ARG A 52 -0.27 11.56 -25.07
C ARG A 52 1.17 11.48 -25.58
N ARG A 53 1.33 11.54 -26.86
CA ARG A 53 2.60 11.71 -27.56
C ARG A 53 2.72 13.15 -28.00
N SER A 54 3.71 13.91 -27.50
CA SER A 54 4.00 15.25 -28.01
C SER A 54 4.70 15.14 -29.35
N LEU A 55 4.17 15.83 -30.34
CA LEU A 55 4.70 15.76 -31.73
C LEU A 55 5.50 17.01 -32.12
N ARG A 56 5.49 18.07 -31.33
CA ARG A 56 6.16 19.33 -31.59
C ARG A 56 6.63 19.96 -30.28
N SER A 57 7.86 20.52 -30.29
CA SER A 57 8.47 21.14 -29.09
C SER A 57 7.58 22.21 -28.45
N ARG A 58 6.88 23.01 -29.26
CA ARG A 58 5.98 24.08 -28.79
C ARG A 58 4.78 23.59 -28.00
N ASP A 59 4.40 22.32 -28.14
CA ASP A 59 3.18 21.75 -27.50
C ASP A 59 3.52 21.07 -26.15
N VAL A 60 4.81 20.77 -25.90
CA VAL A 60 5.25 19.95 -24.73
C VAL A 60 4.79 20.52 -23.39
N ALA A 61 4.88 21.86 -23.20
CA ALA A 61 4.49 22.45 -21.93
C ALA A 61 2.97 22.38 -21.69
N ALA A 62 2.16 22.55 -22.73
CA ALA A 62 0.71 22.39 -22.65
C ALA A 62 0.32 20.93 -22.39
N ASP A 63 0.94 19.98 -23.11
CA ASP A 63 0.74 18.55 -22.90
C ASP A 63 1.15 18.12 -21.48
N ALA A 64 2.25 18.65 -20.95
CA ALA A 64 2.70 18.41 -19.58
C ALA A 64 1.70 18.98 -18.53
N ALA A 65 1.17 20.20 -18.77
CA ALA A 65 0.16 20.79 -17.88
C ALA A 65 -1.13 19.95 -17.85
N GLU A 66 -1.58 19.43 -19.00
CA GLU A 66 -2.71 18.50 -19.07
C GLU A 66 -2.41 17.18 -18.37
N ALA A 67 -1.18 16.61 -18.54
CA ALA A 67 -0.76 15.39 -17.85
C ALA A 67 -0.82 15.55 -16.33
N VAL A 68 -0.28 16.66 -15.79
CA VAL A 68 -0.32 16.95 -14.35
C VAL A 68 -1.76 17.08 -13.84
N ALA A 69 -2.60 17.81 -14.57
CA ALA A 69 -4.01 17.98 -14.20
C ALA A 69 -4.77 16.64 -14.22
N ALA A 70 -4.52 15.79 -15.23
CA ALA A 70 -5.12 14.47 -15.30
C ALA A 70 -4.63 13.57 -14.17
N ALA A 71 -3.33 13.58 -13.84
CA ALA A 71 -2.77 12.78 -12.75
C ALA A 71 -3.35 13.15 -11.39
N SER A 72 -3.66 14.44 -11.15
CA SER A 72 -4.21 14.93 -9.88
C SER A 72 -5.51 14.26 -9.46
N ALA A 73 -6.22 13.61 -10.38
CA ALA A 73 -7.40 12.79 -10.08
C ALA A 73 -7.08 11.40 -9.46
N GLY A 74 -5.85 11.15 -9.02
CA GLY A 74 -5.43 9.88 -8.44
C GLY A 74 -5.23 8.79 -9.50
N GLN A 75 -4.61 9.12 -10.63
CA GLN A 75 -4.36 8.18 -11.70
C GLN A 75 -2.95 8.32 -12.31
N ILE A 76 -2.52 7.26 -12.96
CA ILE A 76 -1.29 7.27 -13.76
C ILE A 76 -1.58 7.83 -15.13
N VAL A 77 -0.73 8.73 -15.58
CA VAL A 77 -0.75 9.31 -16.92
C VAL A 77 0.62 9.17 -17.58
N THR A 78 0.67 9.01 -18.89
CA THR A 78 1.92 8.89 -19.65
C THR A 78 2.02 9.98 -20.71
N LEU A 79 3.10 10.76 -20.64
CA LEU A 79 3.52 11.68 -21.68
C LEU A 79 4.70 11.05 -22.44
N ILE A 80 4.47 10.69 -23.70
CA ILE A 80 5.50 10.14 -24.57
C ILE A 80 6.20 11.32 -25.27
N LEU A 81 7.53 11.39 -25.13
CA LEU A 81 8.34 12.47 -25.62
C LEU A 81 9.36 11.97 -26.66
N PRO A 82 9.07 12.09 -27.97
CA PRO A 82 10.02 11.75 -29.02
C PRO A 82 11.33 12.54 -28.91
N ALA A 83 12.44 11.91 -29.30
CA ALA A 83 13.77 12.51 -29.18
C ALA A 83 13.90 13.85 -29.94
N ASP A 84 13.40 13.91 -31.18
CA ASP A 84 13.43 15.14 -31.98
C ASP A 84 12.64 16.29 -31.37
N VAL A 85 11.57 16.00 -30.65
CA VAL A 85 10.79 16.99 -29.90
C VAL A 85 11.61 17.55 -28.73
N SER A 86 12.44 16.71 -28.11
CA SER A 86 13.29 17.13 -26.97
C SER A 86 14.46 18.03 -27.36
N TRP A 87 15.05 17.85 -28.55
CA TRP A 87 16.23 18.62 -28.97
C TRP A 87 15.93 19.77 -29.95
N THR A 88 14.65 19.90 -30.39
CA THR A 88 14.25 20.99 -31.30
C THR A 88 13.85 22.22 -30.50
N ASP A 89 14.34 23.36 -30.95
CA ASP A 89 13.97 24.66 -30.37
C ASP A 89 12.49 25.02 -30.56
N GLY A 90 12.05 26.06 -29.85
CA GLY A 90 10.69 26.61 -30.01
C GLY A 90 9.68 26.19 -28.94
N ALA A 91 10.14 25.52 -27.87
CA ALA A 91 9.28 25.29 -26.70
C ALA A 91 8.76 26.61 -26.13
N GLN A 92 7.49 26.61 -25.74
CA GLN A 92 6.82 27.75 -25.14
C GLN A 92 6.28 27.38 -23.77
N PRO A 93 6.35 28.28 -22.75
CA PRO A 93 5.71 28.03 -21.48
C PRO A 93 4.19 27.93 -21.64
N ALA A 94 3.56 27.08 -20.85
CA ALA A 94 2.11 26.98 -20.77
C ALA A 94 1.62 27.24 -19.35
N PRO A 95 0.40 27.82 -19.16
CA PRO A 95 -0.17 27.99 -17.84
C PRO A 95 -0.44 26.63 -17.19
N ALA A 96 -0.24 26.57 -15.86
CA ALA A 96 -0.65 25.40 -15.08
C ALA A 96 -2.18 25.25 -15.13
N ILE A 97 -2.65 24.02 -15.28
CA ILE A 97 -4.07 23.69 -15.17
C ILE A 97 -4.35 23.31 -13.72
N PRO A 98 -5.28 23.98 -13.02
CA PRO A 98 -5.60 23.66 -11.63
C PRO A 98 -6.06 22.21 -11.47
N ALA A 99 -5.60 21.55 -10.40
CA ALA A 99 -6.09 20.24 -10.02
C ALA A 99 -7.60 20.29 -9.73
N ARG A 100 -8.35 19.29 -10.20
CA ARG A 100 -9.76 19.16 -9.85
C ARG A 100 -9.85 18.71 -8.39
N PRO A 101 -10.59 19.44 -7.52
CA PRO A 101 -10.85 18.97 -6.16
C PRO A 101 -11.67 17.67 -6.19
N PRO A 102 -11.61 16.85 -5.11
CA PRO A 102 -12.50 15.72 -4.96
C PRO A 102 -13.96 16.13 -5.09
N SER A 103 -14.79 15.26 -5.67
CA SER A 103 -16.21 15.54 -5.87
C SER A 103 -16.95 15.44 -4.54
N LEU A 104 -17.87 16.39 -4.31
CA LEU A 104 -18.77 16.30 -3.17
C LEU A 104 -19.81 15.19 -3.39
N VAL A 105 -20.11 14.45 -2.32
CA VAL A 105 -21.12 13.39 -2.37
C VAL A 105 -22.51 14.01 -2.33
N PRO A 106 -23.45 13.63 -3.22
CA PRO A 106 -24.81 14.15 -3.24
C PRO A 106 -25.57 13.89 -1.93
N GLY A 107 -26.40 14.87 -1.52
CA GLY A 107 -27.20 14.77 -0.29
C GLY A 107 -28.17 13.55 -0.25
N GLU A 108 -28.63 13.11 -1.41
CA GLU A 108 -29.47 11.91 -1.53
C GLU A 108 -28.70 10.64 -1.09
N VAL A 109 -27.46 10.48 -1.54
CA VAL A 109 -26.58 9.35 -1.15
C VAL A 109 -26.33 9.35 0.36
N LEU A 110 -26.03 10.54 0.92
CA LEU A 110 -25.87 10.72 2.38
C LEU A 110 -27.16 10.37 3.14
N GLY A 111 -28.30 10.82 2.62
CA GLY A 111 -29.62 10.53 3.21
C GLY A 111 -29.94 9.03 3.21
N ASP A 112 -29.61 8.31 2.15
CA ASP A 112 -29.86 6.87 2.05
C ASP A 112 -28.94 6.06 2.99
N ALA A 113 -27.67 6.43 3.09
CA ALA A 113 -26.77 5.85 4.08
C ALA A 113 -27.23 6.12 5.52
N ALA A 114 -27.69 7.35 5.82
CA ALA A 114 -28.23 7.69 7.12
C ALA A 114 -29.50 6.90 7.46
N LYS A 115 -30.41 6.69 6.50
CA LYS A 115 -31.59 5.83 6.68
C LYS A 115 -31.20 4.39 6.98
N ALA A 116 -30.22 3.83 6.24
CA ALA A 116 -29.75 2.47 6.47
C ALA A 116 -29.19 2.31 7.90
N LEU A 117 -28.36 3.24 8.37
CA LEU A 117 -27.78 3.23 9.71
C LEU A 117 -28.82 3.37 10.83
N ARG A 118 -29.91 4.12 10.60
CA ARG A 118 -30.99 4.34 11.59
C ARG A 118 -31.99 3.18 11.72
N ARG A 119 -31.93 2.17 10.82
CA ARG A 119 -32.78 0.99 10.90
C ARG A 119 -32.52 0.09 12.11
N GLY A 120 -31.31 0.21 12.70
CA GLY A 120 -30.89 -0.68 13.78
C GLY A 120 -30.53 -2.09 13.33
N GLU A 121 -30.42 -2.31 12.01
CA GLU A 121 -29.95 -3.56 11.42
C GLU A 121 -28.41 -3.59 11.41
N PRO A 122 -27.77 -4.78 11.45
CA PRO A 122 -26.33 -4.89 11.46
C PRO A 122 -25.70 -4.19 10.25
N ALA A 123 -24.92 -3.13 10.51
CA ALA A 123 -24.23 -2.35 9.49
C ALA A 123 -22.71 -2.46 9.64
N LEU A 124 -22.01 -2.37 8.51
CA LEU A 124 -20.57 -2.31 8.45
C LEU A 124 -20.15 -1.18 7.51
N ILE A 125 -19.21 -0.34 7.94
CA ILE A 125 -18.58 0.68 7.10
C ILE A 125 -17.20 0.16 6.70
N LEU A 126 -16.99 -0.04 5.39
CA LEU A 126 -15.70 -0.40 4.82
C LEU A 126 -15.01 0.86 4.32
N LEU A 127 -13.88 1.19 4.95
CA LEU A 127 -13.10 2.39 4.71
C LEU A 127 -11.94 2.09 3.75
N GLY A 128 -11.71 2.96 2.79
CA GLY A 128 -10.57 2.88 1.87
C GLY A 128 -10.11 4.25 1.40
N GLY A 129 -9.04 4.27 0.61
CA GLY A 129 -8.49 5.50 0.06
C GLY A 129 -8.21 6.56 1.13
N THR A 130 -8.78 7.77 0.98
CA THR A 130 -8.62 8.87 1.94
C THR A 130 -9.46 8.71 3.21
N ALA A 131 -10.48 7.84 3.21
CA ALA A 131 -11.30 7.60 4.40
C ALA A 131 -10.53 6.94 5.57
N VAL A 132 -9.38 6.31 5.30
CA VAL A 132 -8.50 5.74 6.34
C VAL A 132 -7.45 6.74 6.86
N ARG A 133 -7.66 8.04 6.63
CA ARG A 133 -6.93 9.14 7.26
C ARG A 133 -7.69 9.62 8.50
N ARG A 134 -7.00 10.34 9.39
CA ARG A 134 -7.54 10.82 10.66
C ARG A 134 -8.96 11.39 10.54
N PRO A 135 -9.30 12.34 9.65
CA PRO A 135 -10.65 12.91 9.58
C PRO A 135 -11.73 11.86 9.27
N GLY A 136 -11.44 10.95 8.32
CA GLY A 136 -12.37 9.88 7.95
C GLY A 136 -12.51 8.82 9.05
N LEU A 137 -11.42 8.43 9.71
CA LEU A 137 -11.42 7.49 10.83
C LEU A 137 -12.23 8.04 12.03
N GLU A 138 -12.01 9.32 12.39
CA GLU A 138 -12.72 9.97 13.49
C GLU A 138 -14.23 10.08 13.21
N ALA A 139 -14.60 10.47 11.99
CA ALA A 139 -16.00 10.53 11.57
C ALA A 139 -16.66 9.13 11.57
N ALA A 140 -15.98 8.11 11.01
CA ALA A 140 -16.48 6.74 11.04
C ALA A 140 -16.63 6.18 12.47
N SER A 141 -15.69 6.53 13.36
CA SER A 141 -15.77 6.14 14.78
C SER A 141 -16.97 6.77 15.50
N ARG A 142 -17.29 8.04 15.23
CA ARG A 142 -18.49 8.70 15.73
C ARG A 142 -19.76 7.95 15.27
N ILE A 143 -19.84 7.62 13.97
CA ILE A 143 -20.96 6.86 13.41
C ILE A 143 -21.09 5.50 14.12
N ALA A 144 -19.97 4.77 14.25
CA ALA A 144 -19.94 3.47 14.90
C ALA A 144 -20.44 3.54 16.36
N ALA A 145 -19.98 4.54 17.13
CA ALA A 145 -20.38 4.76 18.53
C ALA A 145 -21.89 5.02 18.67
N ALA A 146 -22.49 5.77 17.75
CA ALA A 146 -23.89 6.14 17.81
C ALA A 146 -24.84 5.06 17.25
N THR A 147 -24.40 4.29 16.25
CA THR A 147 -25.28 3.38 15.48
C THR A 147 -24.99 1.91 15.72
N GLY A 148 -23.86 1.58 16.36
CA GLY A 148 -23.40 0.20 16.50
C GLY A 148 -22.82 -0.40 15.20
N ALA A 149 -22.63 0.41 14.14
CA ALA A 149 -22.00 -0.06 12.91
C ALA A 149 -20.57 -0.51 13.17
N ARG A 150 -20.19 -1.64 12.58
CA ARG A 150 -18.80 -2.12 12.64
C ARG A 150 -17.92 -1.36 11.63
N LEU A 151 -16.63 -1.23 11.94
CA LEU A 151 -15.64 -0.59 11.06
C LEU A 151 -14.63 -1.61 10.60
N LEU A 152 -14.35 -1.62 9.30
CA LEU A 152 -13.18 -2.27 8.70
C LEU A 152 -12.54 -1.33 7.69
N ALA A 153 -11.23 -1.44 7.54
CA ALA A 153 -10.51 -0.87 6.40
C ALA A 153 -10.37 -1.94 5.29
N GLU A 154 -10.22 -1.50 4.06
CA GLU A 154 -9.86 -2.40 2.96
C GLU A 154 -8.56 -3.17 3.27
N THR A 155 -8.35 -4.31 2.62
CA THR A 155 -7.23 -5.22 2.93
C THR A 155 -5.88 -4.54 2.76
N PHE A 156 -5.71 -3.79 1.67
CA PHE A 156 -4.46 -3.10 1.32
C PHE A 156 -4.69 -1.61 1.04
N PRO A 157 -4.95 -0.80 2.08
CA PRO A 157 -5.04 0.64 1.91
C PRO A 157 -3.68 1.22 1.49
N ALA A 158 -3.69 2.15 0.52
CA ALA A 158 -2.45 2.74 0.02
C ALA A 158 -1.63 3.42 1.14
N ARG A 159 -2.32 4.10 2.05
CA ARG A 159 -1.76 4.71 3.25
C ARG A 159 -2.84 4.85 4.31
N MET A 160 -2.66 4.27 5.45
CA MET A 160 -3.56 4.35 6.61
C MET A 160 -2.87 5.06 7.76
N GLU A 161 -3.55 6.01 8.39
CA GLU A 161 -3.11 6.59 9.66
C GLU A 161 -3.61 5.72 10.81
N ARG A 162 -2.72 5.42 11.77
CA ARG A 162 -3.04 4.55 12.89
C ARG A 162 -2.15 4.83 14.11
N GLY A 163 -2.47 4.20 15.23
CA GLY A 163 -1.73 4.34 16.49
C GLY A 163 -2.57 4.91 17.61
N ALA A 164 -1.97 5.14 18.76
CA ALA A 164 -2.62 5.64 19.96
C ALA A 164 -3.34 6.96 19.71
N GLY A 165 -4.54 7.10 20.26
CA GLY A 165 -5.39 8.27 20.08
C GLY A 165 -6.16 8.33 18.75
N LEU A 166 -5.85 7.45 17.79
CA LEU A 166 -6.65 7.28 16.57
C LEU A 166 -7.63 6.11 16.73
N PRO A 167 -8.79 6.13 16.03
CA PRO A 167 -9.70 4.99 16.04
C PRO A 167 -9.02 3.71 15.58
N ALA A 168 -9.15 2.65 16.38
CA ALA A 168 -8.62 1.32 16.03
C ALA A 168 -9.54 0.66 15.01
N VAL A 169 -9.14 0.66 13.74
CA VAL A 169 -9.86 0.01 12.65
C VAL A 169 -9.04 -1.15 12.12
N ALA A 170 -9.58 -2.37 12.20
CA ALA A 170 -8.95 -3.56 11.63
C ALA A 170 -9.07 -3.57 10.10
N ARG A 171 -8.09 -4.16 9.42
CA ARG A 171 -8.17 -4.41 7.98
C ARG A 171 -9.01 -5.66 7.70
N LEU A 172 -9.74 -5.64 6.60
CA LEU A 172 -10.34 -6.86 6.05
C LEU A 172 -9.23 -7.85 5.72
N ALA A 173 -9.38 -9.08 6.15
CA ALA A 173 -8.36 -10.11 5.98
C ALA A 173 -8.11 -10.43 4.50
N TYR A 174 -6.87 -10.78 4.16
CA TYR A 174 -6.49 -11.23 2.83
C TYR A 174 -7.14 -12.58 2.49
N LEU A 175 -7.13 -13.51 3.44
CA LEU A 175 -7.64 -14.84 3.26
C LEU A 175 -9.16 -14.85 3.35
N ALA A 176 -9.86 -15.37 2.33
CA ALA A 176 -11.32 -15.40 2.28
C ALA A 176 -11.93 -16.09 3.51
N GLU A 177 -11.28 -17.13 4.05
CA GLU A 177 -11.72 -17.85 5.25
C GLU A 177 -11.75 -16.97 6.50
N MET A 178 -10.90 -15.95 6.55
CA MET A 178 -10.87 -14.97 7.63
C MET A 178 -11.77 -13.76 7.32
N ALA A 179 -11.88 -13.37 6.04
CA ALA A 179 -12.68 -12.23 5.62
C ALA A 179 -14.19 -12.51 5.72
N VAL A 180 -14.64 -13.71 5.32
CA VAL A 180 -16.06 -14.10 5.40
C VAL A 180 -16.63 -13.97 6.81
N PRO A 181 -15.97 -14.47 7.88
CA PRO A 181 -16.43 -14.23 9.25
C PRO A 181 -16.47 -12.75 9.64
N GLN A 182 -15.53 -11.93 9.14
CA GLN A 182 -15.54 -10.49 9.41
C GLN A 182 -16.75 -9.78 8.79
N LEU A 183 -17.28 -10.28 7.69
CA LEU A 183 -18.43 -9.73 6.98
C LEU A 183 -19.77 -10.39 7.37
N ALA A 184 -19.70 -11.54 8.05
CA ALA A 184 -20.89 -12.31 8.41
C ALA A 184 -21.91 -11.49 9.19
N GLY A 185 -23.19 -11.72 8.89
CA GLY A 185 -24.33 -11.06 9.53
C GLY A 185 -24.52 -9.59 9.16
N THR A 186 -23.70 -9.01 8.27
CA THR A 186 -23.88 -7.64 7.79
C THR A 186 -25.08 -7.56 6.87
N ARG A 187 -26.04 -6.66 7.19
CA ARG A 187 -27.21 -6.35 6.38
C ARG A 187 -27.03 -5.11 5.52
N HIS A 188 -26.23 -4.16 5.99
CA HIS A 188 -25.89 -2.93 5.27
C HIS A 188 -24.38 -2.75 5.22
N LEU A 189 -23.81 -2.80 4.03
CA LEU A 189 -22.40 -2.53 3.78
C LEU A 189 -22.24 -1.15 3.15
N ILE A 190 -21.66 -0.21 3.90
CA ILE A 190 -21.42 1.16 3.45
C ILE A 190 -19.97 1.26 2.98
N LEU A 191 -19.76 1.63 1.73
CA LEU A 191 -18.44 1.77 1.11
C LEU A 191 -18.02 3.25 1.10
N ALA A 192 -16.98 3.59 1.84
CA ALA A 192 -16.42 4.94 1.89
C ALA A 192 -14.98 4.93 1.38
N GLY A 193 -14.78 5.29 0.12
CA GLY A 193 -13.49 5.23 -0.57
C GLY A 193 -12.99 3.81 -0.88
N ALA A 194 -13.74 2.78 -0.48
CA ALA A 194 -13.45 1.38 -0.71
C ALA A 194 -14.33 0.79 -1.82
N ARG A 195 -13.95 -0.37 -2.34
CA ARG A 195 -14.75 -1.18 -3.26
C ARG A 195 -15.40 -2.33 -2.51
N ALA A 196 -16.50 -2.87 -3.07
CA ALA A 196 -17.09 -4.09 -2.57
C ALA A 196 -16.04 -5.22 -2.51
N PRO A 197 -15.94 -5.94 -1.37
CA PRO A 197 -14.89 -6.92 -1.16
C PRO A 197 -15.07 -8.15 -2.04
N VAL A 198 -13.96 -8.62 -2.61
CA VAL A 198 -13.87 -9.83 -3.42
C VAL A 198 -12.71 -10.70 -2.95
N SER A 199 -12.78 -12.00 -3.19
CA SER A 199 -11.63 -12.90 -2.99
C SER A 199 -10.46 -12.48 -3.87
N PHE A 200 -9.23 -12.58 -3.37
CA PHE A 200 -8.04 -12.26 -4.17
C PHE A 200 -7.86 -13.22 -5.34
N PHE A 201 -8.13 -14.49 -5.10
CA PHE A 201 -8.11 -15.53 -6.13
C PHE A 201 -9.43 -16.31 -6.10
N ALA A 202 -9.79 -16.87 -7.25
CA ALA A 202 -10.88 -17.84 -7.33
C ALA A 202 -10.42 -19.19 -6.81
N TYR A 203 -11.22 -19.80 -5.94
CA TYR A 203 -10.96 -21.14 -5.41
C TYR A 203 -12.15 -22.06 -5.70
N PRO A 204 -11.92 -23.36 -5.93
CA PRO A 204 -13.00 -24.31 -6.13
C PRO A 204 -14.00 -24.32 -4.97
N GLY A 205 -15.29 -24.15 -5.28
CA GLY A 205 -16.36 -24.18 -4.29
C GLY A 205 -16.44 -22.99 -3.36
N ARG A 206 -15.72 -21.88 -3.63
CA ARG A 206 -15.76 -20.66 -2.82
C ARG A 206 -16.27 -19.47 -3.63
N PRO A 207 -17.00 -18.52 -3.01
CA PRO A 207 -17.54 -17.35 -3.70
C PRO A 207 -16.41 -16.37 -4.05
N SER A 208 -16.52 -15.74 -5.23
CA SER A 208 -15.66 -14.62 -5.61
C SER A 208 -16.07 -13.30 -4.93
N SER A 209 -17.36 -13.05 -4.76
CA SER A 209 -17.86 -11.95 -3.94
C SER A 209 -17.81 -12.35 -2.47
N LEU A 210 -17.31 -11.47 -1.61
CA LEU A 210 -17.31 -11.67 -0.15
C LEU A 210 -18.47 -10.93 0.53
N VAL A 211 -19.26 -10.16 -0.22
CA VAL A 211 -20.46 -9.51 0.29
C VAL A 211 -21.51 -10.60 0.56
N PRO A 212 -22.11 -10.67 1.78
CA PRO A 212 -23.18 -11.62 2.05
C PRO A 212 -24.38 -11.45 1.09
N ASP A 213 -25.02 -12.54 0.68
CA ASP A 213 -26.09 -12.55 -0.33
C ASP A 213 -27.28 -11.66 0.04
N ASP A 214 -27.58 -11.53 1.33
CA ASP A 214 -28.68 -10.75 1.88
C ASP A 214 -28.25 -9.34 2.35
N CYS A 215 -27.04 -8.90 1.98
CA CYS A 215 -26.48 -7.62 2.33
C CYS A 215 -26.76 -6.56 1.26
N GLN A 216 -27.33 -5.43 1.67
CA GLN A 216 -27.49 -4.26 0.81
C GLN A 216 -26.18 -3.42 0.80
N VAL A 217 -25.65 -3.18 -0.38
CA VAL A 217 -24.44 -2.35 -0.54
C VAL A 217 -24.83 -0.90 -0.83
N HIS A 218 -24.25 0.02 -0.07
CA HIS A 218 -24.41 1.47 -0.22
C HIS A 218 -23.04 2.08 -0.56
N VAL A 219 -22.89 2.65 -1.75
CA VAL A 219 -21.66 3.37 -2.12
C VAL A 219 -21.81 4.80 -1.62
N LEU A 220 -21.22 5.09 -0.45
CA LEU A 220 -21.21 6.45 0.12
C LEU A 220 -20.25 7.36 -0.66
N ALA A 221 -19.04 6.88 -0.94
CA ALA A 221 -18.04 7.62 -1.70
C ALA A 221 -17.21 6.64 -2.53
N ALA A 222 -17.05 6.94 -3.81
CA ALA A 222 -16.20 6.19 -4.74
C ALA A 222 -14.81 6.83 -4.89
N GLY A 223 -13.96 6.25 -5.75
CA GLY A 223 -12.65 6.85 -6.05
C GLY A 223 -12.83 8.22 -6.76
N GLY A 224 -12.19 9.25 -6.21
CA GLY A 224 -12.30 10.64 -6.68
C GLY A 224 -13.30 11.50 -5.92
N ASP A 225 -14.12 10.91 -5.04
CA ASP A 225 -15.01 11.65 -4.14
C ASP A 225 -14.30 12.04 -2.84
N ASP A 226 -14.83 13.06 -2.17
CA ASP A 226 -14.42 13.47 -0.83
C ASP A 226 -14.99 12.50 0.23
N ALA A 227 -14.36 11.35 0.37
CA ALA A 227 -14.80 10.33 1.33
C ALA A 227 -14.71 10.79 2.79
N PRO A 228 -13.66 11.50 3.27
CA PRO A 228 -13.63 12.07 4.62
C PRO A 228 -14.75 13.09 4.85
N GLY A 229 -15.00 13.99 3.91
CA GLY A 229 -16.09 14.99 3.99
C GLY A 229 -17.46 14.33 4.01
N ALA A 230 -17.67 13.30 3.18
CA ALA A 230 -18.91 12.52 3.19
C ALA A 230 -19.16 11.80 4.52
N LEU A 231 -18.11 11.18 5.11
CA LEU A 231 -18.20 10.55 6.43
C LEU A 231 -18.48 11.58 7.53
N THR A 232 -17.84 12.74 7.48
CA THR A 232 -18.09 13.83 8.43
C THR A 232 -19.54 14.30 8.37
N THR A 233 -20.05 14.57 7.16
CA THR A 233 -21.44 14.97 6.96
C THR A 233 -22.42 13.88 7.43
N LEU A 234 -22.12 12.61 7.12
CA LEU A 234 -22.92 11.48 7.59
C LEU A 234 -22.90 11.37 9.12
N ALA A 235 -21.73 11.56 9.77
CA ALA A 235 -21.60 11.58 11.21
C ALA A 235 -22.46 12.68 11.85
N ASP A 236 -22.48 13.87 11.27
CA ASP A 236 -23.33 14.98 11.75
C ASP A 236 -24.82 14.66 11.62
N LEU A 237 -25.22 13.88 10.63
CA LEU A 237 -26.61 13.43 10.47
C LEU A 237 -27.02 12.36 11.48
N VAL A 238 -26.16 11.41 11.85
CA VAL A 238 -26.55 10.22 12.64
C VAL A 238 -25.87 10.12 14.00
N ALA A 239 -24.85 10.95 14.28
CA ALA A 239 -23.98 10.86 15.44
C ALA A 239 -23.53 12.24 15.94
N ALA A 240 -24.40 13.25 15.90
CA ALA A 240 -24.06 14.66 16.21
C ALA A 240 -23.33 14.83 17.55
N ASP A 241 -23.79 14.11 18.58
CA ASP A 241 -23.27 14.20 19.95
C ASP A 241 -22.20 13.15 20.28
N ALA A 242 -21.84 12.28 19.33
CA ALA A 242 -20.85 11.23 19.58
C ALA A 242 -19.41 11.73 19.37
N ALA A 243 -18.53 11.35 20.31
CA ALA A 243 -17.10 11.57 20.18
C ALA A 243 -16.40 10.35 19.55
N PRO A 244 -15.29 10.55 18.81
CA PRO A 244 -14.50 9.44 18.32
C PRO A 244 -13.81 8.70 19.47
N THR A 245 -13.63 7.38 19.34
CA THR A 245 -12.91 6.56 20.31
C THR A 245 -11.52 6.27 19.79
N GLY A 246 -10.49 6.71 20.51
CA GLY A 246 -9.08 6.45 20.16
C GLY A 246 -8.55 5.16 20.77
N ALA A 247 -7.60 4.52 20.10
CA ALA A 247 -6.84 3.40 20.65
C ALA A 247 -6.04 3.82 21.91
N PRO A 248 -5.95 2.97 22.94
CA PRO A 248 -5.12 3.25 24.09
C PRO A 248 -3.62 3.25 23.71
N ALA A 249 -2.84 4.06 24.39
CA ALA A 249 -1.38 4.07 24.27
C ALA A 249 -0.79 2.86 25.03
N GLN A 250 -0.88 1.69 24.42
CA GLN A 250 -0.41 0.44 24.99
C GLN A 250 0.50 -0.29 24.01
N ARG A 251 1.79 -0.37 24.31
CA ARG A 251 2.78 -1.11 23.53
C ARG A 251 2.95 -2.54 24.08
N PRO A 252 3.23 -3.52 23.24
CA PRO A 252 3.63 -4.84 23.71
C PRO A 252 4.96 -4.77 24.49
N ALA A 253 5.16 -5.71 25.39
CA ALA A 253 6.47 -5.93 25.97
C ALA A 253 7.39 -6.62 24.94
N ILE A 254 8.69 -6.30 25.01
CA ILE A 254 9.69 -7.02 24.20
C ILE A 254 9.81 -8.45 24.77
N PRO A 255 9.55 -9.50 23.97
CA PRO A 255 9.62 -10.86 24.47
C PRO A 255 11.06 -11.35 24.58
N ASP A 256 11.26 -12.36 25.42
CA ASP A 256 12.51 -13.09 25.49
C ASP A 256 12.56 -14.23 24.46
N GLY A 257 13.77 -14.74 24.17
CA GLY A 257 13.98 -15.96 23.42
C GLY A 257 14.24 -15.78 21.92
N GLY A 258 14.07 -16.87 21.18
CA GLY A 258 14.32 -16.94 19.74
C GLY A 258 13.37 -16.05 18.94
N LEU A 259 13.83 -15.59 17.79
CA LEU A 259 13.03 -14.74 16.93
C LEU A 259 11.98 -15.58 16.18
N THR A 260 10.73 -15.14 16.22
CA THR A 260 9.60 -15.64 15.44
C THR A 260 8.89 -14.47 14.80
N ALA A 261 7.98 -14.71 13.87
CA ALA A 261 7.15 -13.63 13.27
C ALA A 261 6.36 -12.85 14.33
N GLU A 262 5.87 -13.54 15.37
CA GLU A 262 5.13 -12.92 16.46
C GLU A 262 6.04 -12.07 17.37
N SER A 263 7.20 -12.63 17.80
CA SER A 263 8.14 -11.88 18.64
C SER A 263 8.75 -10.70 17.91
N ALA A 264 9.03 -10.83 16.61
CA ALA A 264 9.47 -9.71 15.77
C ALA A 264 8.39 -8.60 15.67
N SER A 265 7.14 -8.99 15.49
CA SER A 265 6.01 -8.04 15.48
C SER A 265 5.89 -7.29 16.81
N ALA A 266 6.09 -7.99 17.94
CA ALA A 266 6.08 -7.38 19.28
C ALA A 266 7.23 -6.37 19.46
N VAL A 267 8.44 -6.71 19.01
CA VAL A 267 9.59 -5.78 19.04
C VAL A 267 9.30 -4.52 18.23
N ILE A 268 8.81 -4.65 16.99
CA ILE A 268 8.45 -3.50 16.16
C ILE A 268 7.38 -2.65 16.85
N GLY A 269 6.31 -3.27 17.39
CA GLY A 269 5.25 -2.57 18.11
C GLY A 269 5.73 -1.84 19.38
N ALA A 270 6.67 -2.44 20.09
CA ALA A 270 7.28 -1.84 21.29
C ALA A 270 8.11 -0.58 20.97
N LEU A 271 8.81 -0.59 19.84
CA LEU A 271 9.84 0.42 19.52
C LEU A 271 9.44 1.41 18.42
N LEU A 272 8.31 1.20 17.73
CA LEU A 272 7.87 2.06 16.63
C LEU A 272 7.80 3.54 17.09
N PRO A 273 8.56 4.47 16.46
CA PRO A 273 8.59 5.86 16.89
C PRO A 273 7.35 6.64 16.45
N GLU A 274 7.13 7.78 17.11
CA GLU A 274 6.09 8.72 16.70
C GLU A 274 6.37 9.29 15.30
N GLY A 275 5.33 9.47 14.52
CA GLY A 275 5.44 10.03 13.18
C GLY A 275 6.09 9.10 12.15
N ALA A 276 6.40 7.83 12.49
CA ALA A 276 6.97 6.88 11.56
C ALA A 276 6.13 6.71 10.30
N ILE A 277 6.80 6.43 9.17
CA ILE A 277 6.19 5.95 7.94
C ILE A 277 6.63 4.50 7.74
N VAL A 278 5.70 3.57 7.82
CA VAL A 278 5.99 2.13 7.64
C VAL A 278 5.63 1.72 6.23
N SER A 279 6.60 1.22 5.47
CA SER A 279 6.40 0.53 4.19
C SER A 279 6.34 -0.96 4.46
N ASP A 280 5.14 -1.55 4.35
CA ASP A 280 4.89 -2.94 4.75
C ASP A 280 4.74 -3.87 3.54
N GLU A 281 5.74 -4.70 3.34
CA GLU A 281 5.76 -5.81 2.41
C GLU A 281 6.22 -7.12 3.09
N SER A 282 5.96 -7.23 4.39
CA SER A 282 6.36 -8.36 5.23
C SER A 282 5.58 -9.65 4.98
N ASN A 283 4.49 -9.59 4.21
CA ASN A 283 3.64 -10.72 3.81
C ASN A 283 3.21 -11.60 4.99
N THR A 284 3.46 -12.92 4.93
CA THR A 284 3.05 -13.87 5.99
C THR A 284 3.73 -13.61 7.33
N SER A 285 4.98 -13.13 7.31
CA SER A 285 5.72 -12.79 8.54
C SER A 285 5.17 -11.56 9.25
N GLY A 286 4.41 -10.70 8.56
CA GLY A 286 3.84 -9.48 9.10
C GLY A 286 2.40 -9.57 9.63
N ILE A 287 1.79 -10.76 9.66
CA ILE A 287 0.37 -10.90 10.10
C ILE A 287 0.15 -10.34 11.51
N GLY A 288 1.12 -10.48 12.41
CA GLY A 288 1.07 -9.97 13.79
C GLY A 288 1.31 -8.47 13.94
N LEU A 289 1.82 -7.78 12.92
CA LEU A 289 2.20 -6.36 13.01
C LEU A 289 0.99 -5.44 13.27
N GLY A 290 -0.13 -5.74 12.66
CA GLY A 290 -1.35 -4.95 12.83
C GLY A 290 -1.76 -4.79 14.29
N PRO A 291 -2.03 -5.85 15.04
CA PRO A 291 -2.33 -5.80 16.47
C PRO A 291 -1.16 -5.22 17.30
N ALA A 292 0.08 -5.62 17.03
CA ALA A 292 1.24 -5.21 17.81
C ALA A 292 1.52 -3.70 17.76
N THR A 293 1.21 -3.03 16.65
CA THR A 293 1.45 -1.60 16.46
C THR A 293 0.23 -0.71 16.75
N GLY A 294 -0.93 -1.31 17.07
CA GLY A 294 -2.19 -0.55 17.27
C GLY A 294 -2.13 0.49 18.38
N GLY A 295 -1.36 0.24 19.45
CA GLY A 295 -1.15 1.17 20.55
C GLY A 295 0.20 1.91 20.51
N ALA A 296 0.99 1.77 19.45
CA ALA A 296 2.18 2.58 19.21
C ALA A 296 1.80 4.04 18.94
N PRO A 297 2.73 5.02 19.06
CA PRO A 297 2.44 6.39 18.72
C PRO A 297 1.85 6.56 17.30
N PRO A 298 1.18 7.69 17.02
CA PRO A 298 0.60 7.93 15.69
C PRO A 298 1.64 7.78 14.58
N HIS A 299 1.31 7.01 13.56
CA HIS A 299 2.18 6.68 12.43
C HIS A 299 1.37 6.41 11.16
N ASP A 300 2.04 6.43 10.01
CA ASP A 300 1.47 6.05 8.72
C ASP A 300 1.86 4.61 8.36
N TRP A 301 0.93 3.88 7.74
CA TRP A 301 1.13 2.52 7.27
C TRP A 301 0.82 2.42 5.79
N LEU A 302 1.83 2.10 4.98
CA LEU A 302 1.73 1.90 3.53
C LEU A 302 1.74 0.40 3.26
N THR A 303 0.83 -0.07 2.39
CA THR A 303 0.71 -1.51 2.11
C THR A 303 0.95 -1.85 0.64
N LEU A 304 1.09 -3.13 0.34
CA LEU A 304 1.27 -3.69 -1.01
C LEU A 304 -0.06 -3.69 -1.79
N THR A 305 -0.45 -2.55 -2.33
CA THR A 305 -1.79 -2.29 -2.88
C THR A 305 -2.20 -3.15 -4.09
N GLY A 306 -1.26 -3.51 -4.94
CA GLY A 306 -1.52 -4.28 -6.16
C GLY A 306 -1.07 -5.73 -6.08
N GLY A 307 -0.41 -6.14 -4.99
CA GLY A 307 0.10 -7.50 -4.82
C GLY A 307 1.34 -7.85 -5.66
N ALA A 308 1.87 -6.90 -6.44
CA ALA A 308 3.12 -7.10 -7.15
C ALA A 308 4.30 -6.83 -6.21
N ILE A 309 4.96 -7.90 -5.75
CA ILE A 309 6.08 -7.82 -4.81
C ILE A 309 7.29 -7.06 -5.38
N GLY A 310 8.08 -6.45 -4.50
CA GLY A 310 9.16 -5.52 -4.82
C GLY A 310 8.74 -4.04 -4.79
N GLN A 311 7.67 -3.72 -4.06
CA GLN A 311 7.23 -2.35 -3.82
C GLN A 311 7.93 -1.71 -2.63
N GLY A 312 8.17 -2.47 -1.56
CA GLY A 312 8.44 -1.93 -0.23
C GLY A 312 9.70 -1.09 -0.15
N LEU A 313 10.86 -1.59 -0.63
CA LEU A 313 12.12 -0.84 -0.60
C LEU A 313 12.08 0.46 -1.43
N PRO A 314 11.64 0.47 -2.71
CA PRO A 314 11.54 1.72 -3.47
C PRO A 314 10.45 2.66 -2.93
N LEU A 315 9.37 2.14 -2.33
CA LEU A 315 8.36 2.96 -1.66
C LEU A 315 8.93 3.65 -0.42
N ALA A 316 9.74 2.95 0.38
CA ALA A 316 10.46 3.53 1.51
C ALA A 316 11.42 4.65 1.07
N ALA A 317 12.15 4.45 -0.04
CA ALA A 317 12.98 5.51 -0.62
C ALA A 317 12.13 6.76 -0.95
N GLY A 318 11.01 6.55 -1.64
CA GLY A 318 10.09 7.65 -1.98
C GLY A 318 9.52 8.36 -0.75
N ALA A 319 9.20 7.62 0.31
CA ALA A 319 8.70 8.18 1.57
C ALA A 319 9.77 9.03 2.28
N ALA A 320 11.02 8.55 2.34
CA ALA A 320 12.13 9.29 2.95
C ALA A 320 12.48 10.58 2.19
N ILE A 321 12.44 10.53 0.85
CA ILE A 321 12.64 11.72 0.02
C ILE A 321 11.51 12.74 0.23
N ALA A 322 10.25 12.27 0.30
CA ALA A 322 9.09 13.15 0.46
C ALA A 322 8.93 13.72 1.88
N CYS A 323 9.42 13.01 2.90
CA CYS A 323 9.27 13.36 4.31
C CYS A 323 10.61 13.19 5.06
N PRO A 324 11.63 14.02 4.76
CA PRO A 324 12.99 13.84 5.30
C PRO A 324 13.08 14.00 6.84
N ASP A 325 12.07 14.63 7.44
CA ASP A 325 12.02 14.87 8.91
C ASP A 325 11.30 13.73 9.66
N ARG A 326 10.94 12.64 8.98
CA ARG A 326 10.19 11.52 9.57
C ARG A 326 10.99 10.22 9.45
N PRO A 327 11.04 9.37 10.49
CA PRO A 327 11.65 8.05 10.38
C PRO A 327 10.86 7.17 9.42
N VAL A 328 11.56 6.49 8.51
CA VAL A 328 10.97 5.55 7.56
C VAL A 328 11.42 4.13 7.88
N ILE A 329 10.47 3.21 7.96
CA ILE A 329 10.72 1.81 8.29
C ILE A 329 10.20 0.95 7.15
N ALA A 330 11.09 0.18 6.50
CA ALA A 330 10.73 -0.82 5.50
C ALA A 330 10.68 -2.20 6.15
N LEU A 331 9.50 -2.82 6.15
CA LEU A 331 9.28 -4.17 6.65
C LEU A 331 9.10 -5.10 5.46
N GLU A 332 10.07 -5.96 5.21
CA GLU A 332 10.19 -6.74 3.98
C GLU A 332 10.22 -8.24 4.25
N SER A 333 9.60 -9.03 3.38
CA SER A 333 9.90 -10.45 3.29
C SER A 333 11.13 -10.69 2.39
N ASP A 334 11.90 -11.73 2.67
CA ASP A 334 13.13 -12.07 1.95
C ASP A 334 12.91 -12.25 0.44
N GLY A 335 11.87 -12.98 0.05
CA GLY A 335 11.54 -13.19 -1.36
C GLY A 335 11.11 -11.91 -2.07
N SER A 336 10.36 -11.00 -1.40
CA SER A 336 9.91 -9.72 -1.97
C SER A 336 11.06 -8.75 -2.16
N ALA A 337 11.96 -8.66 -1.18
CA ALA A 337 13.12 -7.78 -1.21
C ALA A 337 14.01 -8.04 -2.45
N MET A 338 14.15 -9.29 -2.88
CA MET A 338 14.99 -9.66 -4.03
C MET A 338 14.51 -9.09 -5.36
N TYR A 339 13.23 -8.71 -5.50
CA TYR A 339 12.72 -8.09 -6.74
C TYR A 339 13.28 -6.69 -6.98
N THR A 340 13.61 -5.96 -5.90
CA THR A 340 14.06 -4.56 -5.96
C THR A 340 15.18 -4.28 -4.95
N ILE A 341 15.97 -5.29 -4.61
CA ILE A 341 17.06 -5.17 -3.63
C ILE A 341 18.03 -4.03 -3.96
N SER A 342 18.19 -3.70 -5.26
CA SER A 342 18.99 -2.57 -5.73
C SER A 342 18.52 -1.20 -5.20
N ALA A 343 17.30 -1.08 -4.65
CA ALA A 343 16.85 0.14 -3.98
C ALA A 343 17.72 0.48 -2.76
N LEU A 344 18.37 -0.49 -2.13
CA LEU A 344 19.31 -0.26 -1.04
C LEU A 344 20.49 0.64 -1.49
N TRP A 345 20.95 0.48 -2.74
CA TRP A 345 21.95 1.39 -3.28
C TRP A 345 21.44 2.83 -3.38
N THR A 346 20.17 3.02 -3.75
CA THR A 346 19.53 4.35 -3.75
C THR A 346 19.43 4.91 -2.33
N HIS A 347 19.06 4.09 -1.34
CA HIS A 347 19.05 4.51 0.07
C HIS A 347 20.42 5.03 0.51
N ALA A 348 21.50 4.28 0.20
CA ALA A 348 22.87 4.68 0.54
C ALA A 348 23.33 5.92 -0.22
N ARG A 349 23.11 5.96 -1.55
CA ARG A 349 23.51 7.07 -2.40
C ARG A 349 22.90 8.41 -1.99
N GLU A 350 21.61 8.40 -1.63
CA GLU A 350 20.89 9.61 -1.24
C GLU A 350 20.94 9.88 0.28
N GLY A 351 21.62 9.00 1.06
CA GLY A 351 21.74 9.13 2.51
C GLY A 351 20.38 9.11 3.23
N LEU A 352 19.45 8.28 2.72
CA LEU A 352 18.07 8.27 3.22
C LEU A 352 17.98 7.60 4.60
N ASP A 353 17.27 8.22 5.51
CA ASP A 353 16.98 7.66 6.85
C ASP A 353 15.89 6.59 6.75
N VAL A 354 16.30 5.38 6.37
CA VAL A 354 15.44 4.21 6.20
C VAL A 354 15.98 3.04 6.99
N THR A 355 15.24 2.61 8.01
CA THR A 355 15.51 1.35 8.72
C THR A 355 14.77 0.20 8.03
N THR A 356 15.51 -0.70 7.39
CA THR A 356 14.97 -1.89 6.72
C THR A 356 15.07 -3.10 7.62
N VAL A 357 13.95 -3.82 7.84
CA VAL A 357 13.93 -5.13 8.51
C VAL A 357 13.49 -6.17 7.50
N ILE A 358 14.36 -7.14 7.19
CA ILE A 358 14.04 -8.27 6.31
C ILE A 358 13.71 -9.49 7.16
N PHE A 359 12.47 -9.94 7.08
CA PHE A 359 12.01 -11.19 7.71
C PHE A 359 12.45 -12.38 6.86
N SER A 360 13.58 -12.98 7.22
CA SER A 360 14.24 -14.05 6.48
C SER A 360 13.75 -15.42 6.99
N ASN A 361 12.65 -15.92 6.41
CA ASN A 361 12.13 -17.26 6.63
C ASN A 361 12.61 -18.27 5.57
N ARG A 362 13.37 -17.81 4.57
CA ARG A 362 13.97 -18.58 3.48
C ARG A 362 12.96 -19.35 2.63
N SER A 363 11.74 -18.80 2.50
CA SER A 363 10.67 -19.46 1.75
C SER A 363 9.64 -18.48 1.21
N TYR A 364 9.08 -18.78 0.04
CA TYR A 364 7.84 -18.19 -0.41
C TYR A 364 6.63 -18.82 0.30
N ALA A 365 6.51 -18.61 1.62
CA ALA A 365 5.52 -19.25 2.46
C ALA A 365 4.07 -19.01 2.00
N ILE A 366 3.76 -17.79 1.48
CA ILE A 366 2.41 -17.51 0.96
C ILE A 366 2.08 -18.38 -0.25
N LEU A 367 3.04 -18.67 -1.13
CA LEU A 367 2.82 -19.54 -2.29
C LEU A 367 2.64 -21.00 -1.88
N ALA A 368 3.32 -21.47 -0.83
CA ALA A 368 3.10 -22.79 -0.26
C ALA A 368 1.66 -22.94 0.26
N MET A 369 1.16 -21.92 0.97
CA MET A 369 -0.24 -21.88 1.44
C MET A 369 -1.24 -21.86 0.27
N GLU A 370 -0.96 -21.11 -0.79
CA GLU A 370 -1.84 -21.04 -1.98
C GLU A 370 -1.85 -22.36 -2.76
N LEU A 371 -0.72 -23.06 -2.85
CA LEU A 371 -0.64 -24.35 -3.50
C LEU A 371 -1.55 -25.40 -2.82
N GLU A 372 -1.60 -25.40 -1.49
CA GLU A 372 -2.52 -26.27 -0.73
C GLU A 372 -3.99 -25.90 -0.98
N ARG A 373 -4.30 -24.60 -1.11
CA ARG A 373 -5.67 -24.09 -1.28
C ARG A 373 -6.29 -24.38 -2.62
N VAL A 374 -5.52 -24.40 -3.71
CA VAL A 374 -6.03 -24.74 -5.04
C VAL A 374 -6.34 -26.22 -5.16
N GLY A 375 -6.12 -27.02 -4.10
CA GLY A 375 -6.43 -28.46 -4.07
C GLY A 375 -5.52 -29.26 -4.96
N ALA A 376 -4.27 -28.84 -5.13
CA ALA A 376 -3.24 -29.70 -5.76
C ALA A 376 -3.19 -31.01 -4.99
N ALA A 377 -3.77 -32.06 -5.59
CA ALA A 377 -3.94 -33.34 -4.92
C ALA A 377 -2.58 -33.98 -4.58
N GLY A 378 -2.31 -34.16 -3.30
CA GLY A 378 -1.11 -34.81 -2.78
C GLY A 378 -0.01 -33.84 -2.35
N PRO A 379 1.04 -34.32 -1.70
CA PRO A 379 2.16 -33.50 -1.27
C PRO A 379 2.89 -32.92 -2.50
N ALA A 380 3.22 -31.64 -2.46
CA ALA A 380 3.99 -30.99 -3.51
C ALA A 380 5.26 -31.80 -3.85
N GLY A 381 5.50 -32.08 -5.13
CA GLY A 381 6.69 -32.76 -5.58
C GLY A 381 7.96 -31.96 -5.27
N GLU A 382 9.13 -32.60 -5.37
CA GLU A 382 10.43 -31.97 -5.07
C GLU A 382 10.66 -30.71 -5.93
N ALA A 383 10.31 -30.74 -7.21
CA ALA A 383 10.44 -29.59 -8.10
C ALA A 383 9.59 -28.40 -7.65
N ALA A 384 8.33 -28.62 -7.25
CA ALA A 384 7.47 -27.55 -6.75
C ALA A 384 7.99 -26.97 -5.43
N ARG A 385 8.45 -27.82 -4.51
CA ARG A 385 9.08 -27.36 -3.25
C ARG A 385 10.35 -26.54 -3.49
N SER A 386 11.19 -26.98 -4.44
CA SER A 386 12.44 -26.28 -4.76
C SER A 386 12.20 -24.87 -5.32
N LEU A 387 11.08 -24.62 -6.01
CA LEU A 387 10.70 -23.28 -6.50
C LEU A 387 10.29 -22.33 -5.37
N LEU A 388 9.89 -22.87 -4.22
CA LEU A 388 9.45 -22.09 -3.05
C LEU A 388 10.56 -21.94 -2.00
N ASP A 389 11.67 -22.66 -2.17
CA ASP A 389 12.80 -22.71 -1.24
C ASP A 389 13.84 -21.62 -1.59
N LEU A 390 14.08 -20.70 -0.67
CA LEU A 390 15.10 -19.64 -0.76
C LEU A 390 16.37 -19.96 0.04
N SER A 391 16.55 -21.23 0.46
CA SER A 391 17.72 -21.65 1.25
C SER A 391 18.86 -22.22 0.41
N ARG A 392 18.72 -22.36 -0.90
CA ARG A 392 19.71 -23.02 -1.79
C ARG A 392 20.09 -22.21 -3.03
N PRO A 393 21.13 -21.35 -2.98
CA PRO A 393 21.88 -20.97 -1.78
C PRO A 393 21.07 -20.06 -0.84
N THR A 394 21.40 -20.07 0.44
CA THR A 394 20.85 -19.10 1.39
C THR A 394 21.23 -17.69 0.98
N LEU A 395 20.27 -16.79 0.92
CA LEU A 395 20.51 -15.37 0.69
C LEU A 395 21.18 -14.75 1.93
N ASP A 396 22.25 -14.01 1.74
CA ASP A 396 22.92 -13.23 2.78
C ASP A 396 22.61 -11.76 2.59
N PHE A 397 21.55 -11.28 3.26
CA PHE A 397 21.11 -9.88 3.12
C PHE A 397 22.10 -8.89 3.73
N THR A 398 22.88 -9.31 4.72
CA THR A 398 23.94 -8.46 5.29
C THR A 398 25.05 -8.22 4.27
N ALA A 399 25.47 -9.25 3.53
CA ALA A 399 26.45 -9.11 2.47
C ALA A 399 25.90 -8.29 1.27
N LEU A 400 24.65 -8.49 0.88
CA LEU A 400 23.99 -7.71 -0.18
C LEU A 400 23.91 -6.23 0.18
N ALA A 401 23.50 -5.90 1.39
CA ALA A 401 23.42 -4.53 1.89
C ALA A 401 24.80 -3.86 1.95
N ALA A 402 25.80 -4.57 2.49
CA ALA A 402 27.19 -4.07 2.54
C ALA A 402 27.74 -3.78 1.14
N GLY A 403 27.46 -4.65 0.15
CA GLY A 403 27.85 -4.44 -1.24
C GLY A 403 27.18 -3.22 -1.89
N MET A 404 26.08 -2.74 -1.35
CA MET A 404 25.36 -1.53 -1.79
C MET A 404 25.61 -0.30 -0.89
N GLY A 405 26.52 -0.41 0.09
CA GLY A 405 26.89 0.69 0.96
C GLY A 405 25.94 0.94 2.14
N VAL A 406 25.07 -0.02 2.47
CA VAL A 406 24.17 0.05 3.62
C VAL A 406 24.73 -0.75 4.79
N PRO A 407 24.95 -0.15 5.97
CA PRO A 407 25.27 -0.87 7.19
C PRO A 407 24.20 -1.92 7.50
N ALA A 408 24.65 -3.13 7.88
CA ALA A 408 23.70 -4.22 8.09
C ALA A 408 24.09 -5.12 9.26
N THR A 409 23.07 -5.61 9.97
CA THR A 409 23.21 -6.54 11.09
C THR A 409 22.26 -7.73 10.92
N ARG A 410 22.46 -8.77 11.75
CA ARG A 410 21.62 -9.96 11.74
C ARG A 410 21.12 -10.25 13.15
N ALA A 411 19.82 -10.47 13.31
CA ALA A 411 19.18 -10.80 14.57
C ALA A 411 18.58 -12.23 14.53
N ARG A 412 18.78 -13.00 15.60
CA ARG A 412 18.25 -14.35 15.81
C ARG A 412 17.37 -14.45 17.05
N THR A 413 17.42 -13.45 17.91
CA THR A 413 16.62 -13.33 19.11
C THR A 413 15.85 -12.03 19.12
N ALA A 414 14.76 -11.96 19.90
CA ALA A 414 13.98 -10.74 20.06
C ALA A 414 14.81 -9.61 20.69
N ALA A 415 15.68 -9.94 21.64
CA ALA A 415 16.58 -8.97 22.28
C ALA A 415 17.60 -8.40 21.29
N GLU A 416 18.19 -9.25 20.40
CA GLU A 416 19.10 -8.77 19.34
C GLU A 416 18.36 -7.85 18.36
N LEU A 417 17.14 -8.22 17.93
CA LEU A 417 16.35 -7.38 17.04
C LEU A 417 16.03 -6.04 17.70
N ALA A 418 15.64 -6.04 18.98
CA ALA A 418 15.31 -4.81 19.70
C ALA A 418 16.51 -3.87 19.78
N ALA A 419 17.67 -4.36 20.22
CA ALA A 419 18.88 -3.55 20.34
C ALA A 419 19.34 -2.98 18.98
N GLN A 420 19.31 -3.81 17.91
CA GLN A 420 19.69 -3.38 16.57
C GLN A 420 18.69 -2.39 15.96
N PHE A 421 17.40 -2.55 16.24
CA PHE A 421 16.36 -1.65 15.77
C PHE A 421 16.42 -0.30 16.47
N GLU A 422 16.64 -0.27 17.80
CA GLU A 422 16.89 0.97 18.55
C GLU A 422 18.13 1.71 18.04
N GLN A 423 19.23 0.98 17.78
CA GLN A 423 20.44 1.57 17.22
C GLN A 423 20.19 2.16 15.84
N ALA A 424 19.54 1.41 14.93
CA ALA A 424 19.24 1.88 13.60
C ALA A 424 18.35 3.12 13.57
N LEU A 425 17.40 3.24 14.52
CA LEU A 425 16.54 4.42 14.65
C LEU A 425 17.26 5.64 15.24
N ALA A 426 18.38 5.41 15.96
CA ALA A 426 19.16 6.48 16.57
C ALA A 426 20.27 7.02 15.67
N GLU A 427 20.68 6.26 14.66
CA GLU A 427 21.76 6.61 13.75
C GLU A 427 21.20 7.12 12.42
N PRO A 428 21.57 8.32 11.93
CA PRO A 428 21.12 8.82 10.64
C PRO A 428 21.61 7.97 9.48
N GLY A 429 20.78 7.84 8.44
CA GLY A 429 21.11 7.12 7.23
C GLY A 429 20.47 5.74 7.14
N PRO A 430 20.72 5.00 6.06
CA PRO A 430 20.07 3.72 5.83
C PRO A 430 20.70 2.61 6.65
N HIS A 431 19.86 1.74 7.23
CA HIS A 431 20.27 0.55 7.96
C HIS A 431 19.46 -0.66 7.52
N LEU A 432 20.07 -1.85 7.55
CA LEU A 432 19.37 -3.11 7.30
C LEU A 432 19.57 -4.08 8.47
N ILE A 433 18.48 -4.69 8.91
CA ILE A 433 18.47 -5.76 9.91
C ILE A 433 17.89 -7.01 9.28
N GLU A 434 18.69 -8.06 9.14
CA GLU A 434 18.21 -9.37 8.72
C GLU A 434 17.68 -10.14 9.93
N ALA A 435 16.37 -10.23 10.05
CA ALA A 435 15.66 -10.95 11.12
C ALA A 435 15.47 -12.40 10.71
N ILE A 436 16.26 -13.33 11.26
CA ILE A 436 16.21 -14.74 10.94
C ILE A 436 15.03 -15.40 11.64
N LEU A 437 14.07 -15.83 10.85
CA LEU A 437 12.89 -16.58 11.32
C LEU A 437 13.05 -18.09 11.11
N PRO A 438 12.32 -18.92 11.89
CA PRO A 438 12.31 -20.36 11.70
C PRO A 438 11.72 -20.80 10.36
#